data_be5df5443d5bf0eb72adaa8d4253be69
#
_entry.id   be5df5443d5bf0eb72adaa8d4253be69
#
_cell.length_a   1.000
_cell.length_b   1.000
_cell.length_c   1.000
_cell.angle_alpha   90.00
_cell.angle_beta   90.00
_cell.angle_gamma   90.00
#
_symmetry.space_group_name_H-M   'P 1'
#
loop_
_entity.id
_entity.type
_entity.pdbx_description
1 polymer ?
#
loop_
_entity_poly.entity_id
_entity_poly.type
_entity_poly.pdbx_seq_one_letter_code
_entity_poly.pdbx_strand_id
1 'polypeptide(L)'
;VSEDGFRYIYDKIKKDVHLSSISGGTDIISCFVLGNLFQPVYAGEIQNRGLGMDVDIFDENGSSIKNTKGELVCKKPFPSMPIKFWNDEGDKKYKAAYFEKYRNVWHHGDFAKVTSKGGFVIFGRSDTTLNPGGVRLGTAEIYNEVEKFEEIQESIVIGQSWKNDIRIILFVVLN
;
A
#
# COMPACT_ATOMS: atom_id res chain seq x y z
N VAL A 1 1.11 9.21 1.51
CA VAL A 1 1.29 10.63 1.13
C VAL A 1 2.36 10.70 0.05
N SER A 2 2.06 11.34 -1.09
CA SER A 2 3.00 11.57 -2.20
C SER A 2 4.13 12.54 -1.80
N GLU A 3 5.23 12.58 -2.56
CA GLU A 3 6.30 13.57 -2.33
C GLU A 3 5.77 15.00 -2.37
N ASP A 4 4.89 15.32 -3.31
CA ASP A 4 4.29 16.66 -3.44
C ASP A 4 3.38 16.98 -2.26
N GLY A 5 2.66 16.00 -1.73
CA GLY A 5 1.90 16.15 -0.49
C GLY A 5 2.78 16.47 0.71
N PHE A 6 3.98 15.85 0.83
CA PHE A 6 4.96 16.21 1.85
C PHE A 6 5.43 17.66 1.68
N ARG A 7 5.82 18.05 0.47
CA ARG A 7 6.27 19.41 0.15
C ARG A 7 5.20 20.45 0.45
N TYR A 8 3.95 20.19 0.02
CA TYR A 8 2.82 21.07 0.30
C TYR A 8 2.63 21.31 1.80
N ILE A 9 2.67 20.27 2.62
CA ILE A 9 2.49 20.41 4.08
C ILE A 9 3.60 21.27 4.69
N TYR A 10 4.86 21.00 4.33
CA TYR A 10 5.99 21.77 4.87
C TYR A 10 6.05 23.20 4.34
N ASP A 11 5.63 23.47 3.11
CA ASP A 11 5.67 24.80 2.50
C ASP A 11 4.45 25.65 2.88
N LYS A 12 3.25 25.05 2.96
CA LYS A 12 1.99 25.77 3.07
C LYS A 12 1.30 25.66 4.43
N ILE A 13 1.56 24.56 5.17
CA ILE A 13 0.84 24.32 6.43
C ILE A 13 1.76 24.55 7.62
N LYS A 14 2.84 23.79 7.77
CA LYS A 14 3.76 23.91 8.90
C LYS A 14 5.13 23.37 8.59
N LYS A 15 6.16 24.21 8.70
CA LYS A 15 7.57 23.83 8.45
C LYS A 15 8.17 22.96 9.55
N ASP A 16 7.78 23.21 10.80
CA ASP A 16 8.28 22.50 11.98
C ASP A 16 7.22 21.52 12.49
N VAL A 17 7.14 20.37 11.82
CA VAL A 17 6.22 19.29 12.17
C VAL A 17 6.85 17.94 11.80
N HIS A 18 6.67 16.94 12.65
CA HIS A 18 6.97 15.55 12.29
C HIS A 18 5.81 14.99 11.46
N LEU A 19 5.97 14.98 10.14
CA LEU A 19 4.97 14.42 9.22
C LEU A 19 5.10 12.90 9.16
N SER A 20 4.21 12.22 9.87
CA SER A 20 4.17 10.76 9.97
C SER A 20 3.16 10.20 8.96
N SER A 21 3.62 9.77 7.81
CA SER A 21 2.82 8.95 6.89
C SER A 21 2.65 7.54 7.45
N ILE A 22 1.49 6.94 7.19
CA ILE A 22 1.14 5.61 7.72
C ILE A 22 0.55 4.73 6.62
N SER A 23 0.68 3.41 6.78
CA SER A 23 -0.11 2.42 6.04
C SER A 23 -0.47 1.25 6.94
N GLY A 24 -1.74 0.85 6.85
CA GLY A 24 -2.32 -0.23 7.64
C GLY A 24 -3.68 -0.61 7.10
N GLY A 25 -4.57 -1.09 7.96
CA GLY A 25 -5.89 -1.49 7.52
C GLY A 25 -6.93 -1.41 8.62
N THR A 26 -8.19 -1.25 8.19
CA THR A 26 -9.35 -1.21 9.09
C THR A 26 -9.45 -2.50 9.91
N ASP A 27 -9.21 -3.65 9.29
CA ASP A 27 -9.33 -4.96 9.93
C ASP A 27 -8.34 -5.16 11.09
N ILE A 28 -7.16 -4.54 10.99
CA ILE A 28 -6.15 -4.64 12.05
C ILE A 28 -6.23 -3.52 13.09
N ILE A 29 -7.05 -2.49 12.84
CA ILE A 29 -7.18 -1.29 13.70
C ILE A 29 -5.80 -0.72 14.07
N SER A 30 -4.87 -0.76 13.14
CA SER A 30 -3.48 -0.40 13.36
C SER A 30 -2.77 -0.11 12.04
N CYS A 31 -1.47 0.20 12.12
CA CYS A 31 -0.61 0.42 10.98
C CYS A 31 0.53 -0.60 10.97
N PHE A 32 0.80 -1.20 9.81
CA PHE A 32 1.98 -2.04 9.61
C PHE A 32 3.25 -1.22 9.56
N VAL A 33 3.17 -0.04 8.96
CA VAL A 33 4.27 0.92 8.83
C VAL A 33 3.79 2.31 9.20
N LEU A 34 4.66 3.06 9.91
CA LEU A 34 4.30 4.35 10.50
C LEU A 34 5.55 5.22 10.77
N GLY A 35 5.33 6.40 11.34
CA GLY A 35 6.40 7.33 11.68
C GLY A 35 7.28 6.85 12.81
N ASN A 36 8.49 7.43 12.88
CA ASN A 36 9.47 7.16 13.92
C ASN A 36 10.19 8.46 14.31
N LEU A 37 10.06 8.86 15.57
CA LEU A 37 10.65 10.10 16.10
C LEU A 37 12.20 10.09 16.11
N PHE A 38 12.82 8.92 16.02
CA PHE A 38 14.28 8.77 16.05
C PHE A 38 14.92 8.73 14.66
N GLN A 39 14.13 8.88 13.59
CA GLN A 39 14.60 8.83 12.22
C GLN A 39 14.16 10.07 11.42
N PRO A 40 14.96 10.50 10.43
CA PRO A 40 14.54 11.60 9.56
C PRO A 40 13.31 11.22 8.73
N VAL A 41 12.51 12.22 8.38
CA VAL A 41 11.39 12.11 7.46
C VAL A 41 11.91 12.30 6.04
N TYR A 42 11.66 11.33 5.17
CA TYR A 42 11.94 11.43 3.74
C TYR A 42 10.62 11.57 2.98
N ALA A 43 10.55 12.55 2.08
CA ALA A 43 9.35 12.78 1.28
C ALA A 43 8.99 11.52 0.47
N GLY A 44 7.72 11.13 0.49
CA GLY A 44 7.21 9.93 -0.18
C GLY A 44 7.50 8.60 0.52
N GLU A 45 8.22 8.60 1.65
CA GLU A 45 8.51 7.38 2.41
C GLU A 45 7.74 7.35 3.76
N ILE A 46 7.38 6.16 4.20
CA ILE A 46 6.93 5.89 5.56
C ILE A 46 8.15 5.40 6.33
N GLN A 47 8.42 5.98 7.49
CA GLN A 47 9.72 5.87 8.15
C GLN A 47 10.08 4.46 8.62
N ASN A 48 9.13 3.70 9.21
CA ASN A 48 9.49 2.44 9.86
C ASN A 48 8.30 1.48 10.00
N ARG A 49 8.62 0.26 10.41
CA ARG A 49 7.66 -0.76 10.87
C ARG A 49 6.98 -0.30 12.14
N GLY A 50 5.71 -0.64 12.31
CA GLY A 50 4.98 -0.50 13.56
C GLY A 50 5.59 -1.36 14.67
N LEU A 51 5.47 -0.91 15.91
CA LEU A 51 5.92 -1.69 17.07
C LEU A 51 5.09 -2.98 17.17
N GLY A 52 5.78 -4.12 17.32
CA GLY A 52 5.15 -5.44 17.35
C GLY A 52 4.77 -6.01 15.98
N MET A 53 5.09 -5.29 14.89
CA MET A 53 4.81 -5.69 13.52
C MET A 53 6.08 -6.20 12.81
N ASP A 54 6.18 -7.51 12.56
CA ASP A 54 7.30 -8.11 11.80
C ASP A 54 7.02 -8.01 10.29
N VAL A 55 6.97 -6.76 9.81
CA VAL A 55 6.65 -6.43 8.40
C VAL A 55 7.83 -6.74 7.49
N ASP A 56 7.53 -7.29 6.32
CA ASP A 56 8.49 -7.55 5.26
C ASP A 56 7.85 -7.35 3.88
N ILE A 57 8.67 -7.40 2.82
CA ILE A 57 8.22 -7.39 1.44
C ILE A 57 8.61 -8.70 0.80
N PHE A 58 7.61 -9.40 0.26
CA PHE A 58 7.81 -10.70 -0.37
C PHE A 58 7.64 -10.63 -1.90
N ASP A 59 8.45 -11.44 -2.59
CA ASP A 59 8.20 -11.75 -3.99
C ASP A 59 7.06 -12.79 -4.15
N GLU A 60 6.78 -13.19 -5.38
CA GLU A 60 5.74 -14.19 -5.68
C GLU A 60 6.03 -15.57 -5.08
N ASN A 61 7.29 -15.89 -4.77
CA ASN A 61 7.73 -17.15 -4.20
C ASN A 61 7.74 -17.13 -2.65
N GLY A 62 7.39 -16.00 -2.02
CA GLY A 62 7.44 -15.83 -0.57
C GLY A 62 8.84 -15.54 -0.02
N SER A 63 9.76 -15.11 -0.88
CA SER A 63 11.11 -14.71 -0.46
C SER A 63 11.17 -13.22 -0.14
N SER A 64 11.90 -12.87 0.92
CA SER A 64 12.11 -11.46 1.31
C SER A 64 12.95 -10.71 0.27
N ILE A 65 12.47 -9.55 -0.16
CA ILE A 65 13.13 -8.69 -1.13
C ILE A 65 13.29 -7.26 -0.61
N LYS A 66 14.29 -6.54 -1.13
CA LYS A 66 14.56 -5.12 -0.80
C LYS A 66 14.76 -4.31 -2.05
N ASN A 67 14.47 -3.01 -1.99
CA ASN A 67 14.61 -2.05 -3.09
C ASN A 67 13.80 -2.39 -4.35
N THR A 68 12.96 -3.40 -4.28
CA THR A 68 12.09 -3.87 -5.36
C THR A 68 10.66 -3.93 -4.86
N LYS A 69 9.69 -3.68 -5.75
CA LYS A 69 8.26 -3.77 -5.48
C LYS A 69 7.87 -5.24 -5.24
N GLY A 70 7.13 -5.51 -4.17
CA GLY A 70 6.59 -6.80 -3.81
C GLY A 70 5.38 -6.66 -2.89
N GLU A 71 4.92 -7.76 -2.33
CA GLU A 71 3.76 -7.81 -1.44
C GLU A 71 4.14 -7.45 -0.02
N LEU A 72 3.38 -6.54 0.60
CA LEU A 72 3.50 -6.24 2.02
C LEU A 72 2.94 -7.39 2.85
N VAL A 73 3.78 -7.93 3.72
CA VAL A 73 3.42 -9.05 4.60
C VAL A 73 3.79 -8.76 6.04
N CYS A 74 3.10 -9.43 6.99
CA CYS A 74 3.53 -9.50 8.38
C CYS A 74 3.80 -10.96 8.74
N LYS A 75 5.06 -11.27 9.05
CA LYS A 75 5.55 -12.64 9.19
C LYS A 75 5.13 -13.32 10.49
N LYS A 76 4.79 -12.54 11.51
CA LYS A 76 4.43 -13.04 12.84
C LYS A 76 3.07 -12.49 13.28
N PRO A 77 2.38 -13.20 14.19
CA PRO A 77 1.21 -12.64 14.85
C PRO A 77 1.53 -11.29 15.50
N PHE A 78 0.60 -10.37 15.45
CA PHE A 78 0.76 -9.02 15.98
C PHE A 78 -0.41 -8.65 16.93
N PRO A 79 -0.25 -7.65 17.81
CA PRO A 79 -1.18 -7.41 18.92
C PRO A 79 -2.64 -7.18 18.50
N SER A 80 -2.88 -6.54 17.37
CA SER A 80 -4.22 -6.21 16.86
C SER A 80 -4.68 -7.14 15.72
N MET A 81 -4.03 -8.30 15.55
CA MET A 81 -4.43 -9.27 14.52
C MET A 81 -5.84 -9.79 14.83
N PRO A 82 -6.78 -9.72 13.86
CA PRO A 82 -8.10 -10.30 14.01
C PRO A 82 -8.03 -11.80 14.34
N ILE A 83 -8.89 -12.26 15.22
CA ILE A 83 -8.97 -13.68 15.61
C ILE A 83 -9.76 -14.47 14.57
N LYS A 84 -10.81 -13.86 14.00
CA LYS A 84 -11.71 -14.46 13.00
C LYS A 84 -12.61 -13.38 12.39
N PHE A 85 -13.31 -13.73 11.33
CA PHE A 85 -14.43 -12.93 10.82
C PHE A 85 -15.75 -13.34 11.46
N TRP A 86 -16.69 -12.39 11.54
CA TRP A 86 -18.06 -12.68 11.98
C TRP A 86 -18.77 -13.59 10.96
N ASN A 87 -19.51 -14.58 11.45
CA ASN A 87 -20.23 -15.56 10.61
C ASN A 87 -19.34 -16.24 9.55
N ASP A 88 -18.10 -16.58 9.90
CA ASP A 88 -17.16 -17.31 9.06
C ASP A 88 -16.91 -18.71 9.61
N GLU A 89 -17.71 -19.67 9.14
CA GLU A 89 -17.64 -21.07 9.60
C GLU A 89 -16.30 -21.70 9.16
N GLY A 90 -15.53 -22.17 10.15
CA GLY A 90 -14.21 -22.77 9.92
C GLY A 90 -13.13 -21.80 9.47
N ASP A 91 -13.34 -20.48 9.66
CA ASP A 91 -12.41 -19.40 9.32
C ASP A 91 -12.01 -19.38 7.83
N LYS A 92 -12.91 -19.82 6.95
CA LYS A 92 -12.63 -19.96 5.52
C LYS A 92 -12.34 -18.62 4.84
N LYS A 93 -13.20 -17.62 5.10
CA LYS A 93 -13.02 -16.27 4.52
C LYS A 93 -11.80 -15.58 5.09
N TYR A 94 -11.57 -15.71 6.40
CA TYR A 94 -10.42 -15.14 7.08
C TYR A 94 -9.10 -15.70 6.54
N LYS A 95 -9.03 -17.04 6.39
CA LYS A 95 -7.85 -17.71 5.83
C LYS A 95 -7.62 -17.35 4.37
N ALA A 96 -8.68 -17.31 3.56
CA ALA A 96 -8.60 -16.91 2.16
C ALA A 96 -8.12 -15.47 2.00
N ALA A 97 -8.62 -14.55 2.83
CA ALA A 97 -8.26 -13.13 2.76
C ALA A 97 -6.77 -12.86 3.06
N TYR A 98 -6.19 -13.57 4.04
CA TYR A 98 -4.87 -13.16 4.57
C TYR A 98 -3.79 -14.24 4.53
N PHE A 99 -4.11 -15.52 4.39
CA PHE A 99 -3.17 -16.63 4.54
C PHE A 99 -3.11 -17.61 3.36
N GLU A 100 -3.88 -17.37 2.31
CA GLU A 100 -3.93 -18.25 1.14
C GLU A 100 -2.66 -18.10 0.28
N LYS A 101 -2.20 -16.87 0.08
CA LYS A 101 -1.05 -16.60 -0.78
C LYS A 101 0.28 -17.08 -0.19
N TYR A 102 0.48 -16.83 1.10
CA TYR A 102 1.69 -17.25 1.82
C TYR A 102 1.29 -18.00 3.09
N ARG A 103 1.69 -19.25 3.18
CA ARG A 103 1.31 -20.11 4.30
C ARG A 103 1.80 -19.54 5.64
N ASN A 104 0.88 -19.33 6.59
CA ASN A 104 1.12 -18.80 7.93
C ASN A 104 1.75 -17.39 7.97
N VAL A 105 1.68 -16.62 6.90
CA VAL A 105 2.14 -15.25 6.82
C VAL A 105 0.97 -14.36 6.42
N TRP A 106 0.73 -13.30 7.17
CA TRP A 106 -0.32 -12.32 6.85
C TRP A 106 0.05 -11.59 5.56
N HIS A 107 -0.72 -11.79 4.52
CA HIS A 107 -0.66 -11.06 3.26
C HIS A 107 -1.67 -9.92 3.29
N HIS A 108 -1.19 -8.67 3.23
CA HIS A 108 -2.09 -7.52 3.40
C HIS A 108 -2.82 -7.11 2.11
N GLY A 109 -2.28 -7.46 0.97
CA GLY A 109 -2.83 -7.08 -0.33
C GLY A 109 -2.45 -5.66 -0.76
N ASP A 110 -1.30 -5.18 -0.31
CA ASP A 110 -0.67 -3.95 -0.76
C ASP A 110 0.67 -4.25 -1.42
N PHE A 111 0.95 -3.57 -2.54
CA PHE A 111 2.30 -3.51 -3.07
C PHE A 111 3.13 -2.46 -2.34
N ALA A 112 4.33 -2.85 -1.93
CA ALA A 112 5.25 -1.96 -1.25
C ALA A 112 6.70 -2.30 -1.59
N LYS A 113 7.64 -1.43 -1.19
CA LYS A 113 9.07 -1.74 -1.16
C LYS A 113 9.72 -1.16 0.09
N VAL A 114 10.74 -1.84 0.59
CA VAL A 114 11.69 -1.26 1.56
C VAL A 114 12.76 -0.52 0.78
N THR A 115 13.00 0.74 1.13
CA THR A 115 14.03 1.57 0.49
C THR A 115 15.42 1.25 1.05
N SER A 116 16.47 1.75 0.39
CA SER A 116 17.85 1.65 0.90
C SER A 116 18.06 2.36 2.24
N LYS A 117 17.19 3.31 2.59
CA LYS A 117 17.18 4.04 3.86
C LYS A 117 16.41 3.31 4.97
N GLY A 118 15.76 2.18 4.66
CA GLY A 118 14.96 1.39 5.58
C GLY A 118 13.50 1.83 5.71
N GLY A 119 13.10 2.90 5.02
CA GLY A 119 11.72 3.35 4.91
C GLY A 119 10.89 2.50 3.96
N PHE A 120 9.60 2.78 3.87
CA PHE A 120 8.65 2.06 3.03
C PHE A 120 7.97 2.99 2.03
N VAL A 121 7.82 2.52 0.80
CA VAL A 121 6.98 3.16 -0.23
C VAL A 121 5.83 2.22 -0.55
N ILE A 122 4.59 2.73 -0.48
CA ILE A 122 3.38 1.98 -0.82
C ILE A 122 2.94 2.34 -2.24
N PHE A 123 2.67 1.33 -3.07
CA PHE A 123 2.25 1.48 -4.47
C PHE A 123 0.75 1.27 -4.68
N GLY A 124 -0.01 1.05 -3.59
CA GLY A 124 -1.44 0.77 -3.62
C GLY A 124 -1.77 -0.70 -3.45
N ARG A 125 -3.04 -1.04 -3.66
CA ARG A 125 -3.56 -2.40 -3.50
C ARG A 125 -3.02 -3.35 -4.55
N SER A 126 -2.65 -4.56 -4.14
CA SER A 126 -2.24 -5.62 -5.07
C SER A 126 -3.42 -6.43 -5.60
N ASP A 127 -4.54 -6.43 -4.87
CA ASP A 127 -5.81 -7.08 -5.27
C ASP A 127 -6.63 -6.26 -6.28
N THR A 128 -6.36 -4.96 -6.43
CA THR A 128 -6.98 -4.07 -7.42
C THR A 128 -6.06 -3.74 -8.59
N THR A 129 -5.08 -4.60 -8.86
CA THR A 129 -4.12 -4.40 -9.94
C THR A 129 -4.80 -4.53 -11.31
N LEU A 130 -4.52 -3.58 -12.19
CA LEU A 130 -4.88 -3.64 -13.60
C LEU A 130 -3.80 -4.41 -14.37
N ASN A 131 -4.20 -5.28 -15.29
CA ASN A 131 -3.26 -6.10 -16.06
C ASN A 131 -3.46 -5.91 -17.59
N PRO A 132 -3.31 -4.68 -18.14
CA PRO A 132 -3.40 -4.48 -19.58
C PRO A 132 -2.23 -5.15 -20.29
N GLY A 133 -2.52 -5.98 -21.29
CA GLY A 133 -1.47 -6.69 -22.05
C GLY A 133 -0.55 -7.57 -21.18
N GLY A 134 -0.99 -8.01 -20.00
CA GLY A 134 -0.20 -8.80 -19.06
C GLY A 134 0.75 -7.99 -18.17
N VAL A 135 0.75 -6.66 -18.27
CA VAL A 135 1.56 -5.78 -17.41
C VAL A 135 0.78 -5.44 -16.14
N ARG A 136 1.34 -5.75 -14.96
CA ARG A 136 0.72 -5.41 -13.68
C ARG A 136 0.93 -3.94 -13.33
N LEU A 137 -0.15 -3.16 -13.32
CA LEU A 137 -0.16 -1.74 -13.00
C LEU A 137 -1.10 -1.48 -11.81
N GLY A 138 -0.57 -0.90 -10.74
CA GLY A 138 -1.36 -0.48 -9.58
C GLY A 138 -2.17 0.78 -9.90
N THR A 139 -3.41 0.87 -9.44
CA THR A 139 -4.23 2.07 -9.62
C THR A 139 -3.59 3.31 -9.03
N ALA A 140 -2.89 3.19 -7.90
CA ALA A 140 -2.15 4.29 -7.28
C ALA A 140 -1.02 4.85 -8.15
N GLU A 141 -0.41 4.03 -9.02
CA GLU A 141 0.62 4.49 -9.96
C GLU A 141 0.02 5.44 -11.00
N ILE A 142 -1.22 5.16 -11.43
CA ILE A 142 -1.95 6.04 -12.35
C ILE A 142 -2.37 7.33 -11.63
N TYR A 143 -2.93 7.24 -10.42
CA TYR A 143 -3.32 8.42 -9.65
C TYR A 143 -2.15 9.37 -9.39
N ASN A 144 -0.97 8.85 -9.04
CA ASN A 144 0.23 9.66 -8.83
C ASN A 144 0.66 10.44 -10.08
N GLU A 145 0.39 9.93 -11.29
CA GLU A 145 0.66 10.68 -12.53
C GLU A 145 -0.44 11.69 -12.83
N VAL A 146 -1.70 11.31 -12.59
CA VAL A 146 -2.87 12.17 -12.86
C VAL A 146 -2.90 13.40 -11.93
N GLU A 147 -2.53 13.24 -10.66
CA GLU A 147 -2.48 14.33 -9.67
C GLU A 147 -1.47 15.44 -9.99
N LYS A 148 -0.57 15.22 -10.96
CA LYS A 148 0.37 16.25 -11.42
C LYS A 148 -0.26 17.30 -12.35
N PHE A 149 -1.48 17.04 -12.85
CA PHE A 149 -2.20 17.94 -13.74
C PHE A 149 -3.13 18.84 -12.93
N GLU A 150 -2.81 20.13 -12.86
CA GLU A 150 -3.60 21.13 -12.11
C GLU A 150 -5.04 21.29 -12.63
N GLU A 151 -5.28 20.90 -13.89
CA GLU A 151 -6.60 20.95 -14.51
C GLU A 151 -7.55 19.85 -14.04
N ILE A 152 -7.04 18.83 -13.33
CA ILE A 152 -7.84 17.69 -12.86
C ILE A 152 -8.13 17.87 -11.37
N GLN A 153 -9.42 18.02 -11.05
CA GLN A 153 -9.91 18.13 -9.69
C GLN A 153 -10.02 16.75 -9.02
N GLU A 154 -10.62 15.79 -9.73
CA GLU A 154 -10.84 14.43 -9.24
C GLU A 154 -10.64 13.41 -10.36
N SER A 155 -10.24 12.20 -10.00
CA SER A 155 -10.13 11.11 -10.96
C SER A 155 -10.52 9.77 -10.37
N ILE A 156 -11.01 8.86 -11.23
CA ILE A 156 -11.22 7.45 -10.90
C ILE A 156 -10.74 6.57 -12.06
N VAL A 157 -9.95 5.56 -11.76
CA VAL A 157 -9.47 4.59 -12.74
C VAL A 157 -10.08 3.22 -12.51
N ILE A 158 -10.54 2.59 -13.58
CA ILE A 158 -11.09 1.23 -13.57
C ILE A 158 -10.47 0.37 -14.67
N GLY A 159 -10.42 -0.94 -14.43
CA GLY A 159 -10.15 -1.94 -15.46
C GLY A 159 -11.44 -2.46 -16.06
N GLN A 160 -11.59 -2.35 -17.36
CA GLN A 160 -12.71 -2.93 -18.09
C GLN A 160 -12.25 -4.14 -18.90
N SER A 161 -12.93 -5.28 -18.75
CA SER A 161 -12.70 -6.43 -19.63
C SER A 161 -13.10 -6.06 -21.08
N TRP A 162 -12.16 -6.17 -22.01
CA TRP A 162 -12.34 -5.79 -23.41
C TRP A 162 -11.51 -6.66 -24.35
N LYS A 163 -12.15 -7.38 -25.29
CA LYS A 163 -11.48 -8.20 -26.31
C LYS A 163 -10.43 -9.17 -25.73
N ASN A 164 -10.79 -9.91 -24.67
CA ASN A 164 -9.94 -10.84 -23.93
C ASN A 164 -8.72 -10.21 -23.21
N ASP A 165 -8.75 -8.91 -22.98
CA ASP A 165 -7.73 -8.18 -22.23
C ASP A 165 -8.39 -7.18 -21.26
N ILE A 166 -7.60 -6.40 -20.52
CA ILE A 166 -8.05 -5.32 -19.64
C ILE A 166 -7.77 -3.98 -20.31
N ARG A 167 -8.82 -3.19 -20.54
CA ARG A 167 -8.71 -1.80 -20.95
C ARG A 167 -8.77 -0.90 -19.71
N ILE A 168 -7.78 -0.03 -19.56
CA ILE A 168 -7.79 1.00 -18.51
C ILE A 168 -8.69 2.16 -18.95
N ILE A 169 -9.62 2.55 -18.10
CA ILE A 169 -10.47 3.72 -18.29
C ILE A 169 -10.22 4.65 -17.12
N LEU A 170 -9.86 5.89 -17.43
CA LEU A 170 -9.72 6.99 -16.50
C LEU A 170 -10.86 7.96 -16.69
N PHE A 171 -11.64 8.19 -15.64
CA PHE A 171 -12.62 9.26 -15.57
C PHE A 171 -12.01 10.42 -14.81
N VAL A 172 -12.22 11.64 -15.29
CA VAL A 172 -11.70 12.86 -14.67
C VAL A 172 -12.80 13.89 -14.50
N VAL A 173 -12.70 14.66 -13.43
CA VAL A 173 -13.44 15.90 -13.23
C VAL A 173 -12.42 17.02 -13.40
N LEU A 174 -12.72 17.96 -14.29
CA LEU A 174 -11.87 19.13 -14.55
C LEU A 174 -12.25 20.28 -13.62
N ASN A 175 -11.26 21.11 -13.27
CA ASN A 175 -11.47 22.38 -12.56
C ASN A 175 -12.27 23.39 -13.36
#